data_241f968e0d06cd8ee6c3d85ca3d54147
#
_entry.id   241f968e0d06cd8ee6c3d85ca3d54147
#
_cell.length_a   1.000
_cell.length_b   1.000
_cell.length_c   1.000
_cell.angle_alpha   90.00
_cell.angle_beta   90.00
_cell.angle_gamma   90.00
#
_symmetry.space_group_name_H-M   'P 1'
#
loop_
_entity.id
_entity.type
_entity.pdbx_description
1 polymer ?
#
loop_
_entity_poly.entity_id
_entity_poly.type
_entity_poly.pdbx_seq_one_letter_code
_entity_poly.pdbx_strand_id
1 'polypeptide(L)'
;YQNIHANMQKVIATRTVSAAHHDMDFNGSHHYYENRIFPLDEEYVLIMCRDITERVATQQQLEIFKSVLDKVSDSILAVSSDGTLVYANKQFMEEYGVTQQMGTQKIYDLPVSMRTPELWEAKLKDIRDNGGSFSYRAAYVRKGEEKNRVHQVSTYLTQEDDTELIWFFTQDITDVIKKRDELRE
;
A
#
# COMPACT_ATOMS: atom_id res chain seq x y z
N TYR A 1 -20.74 -22.48 16.28
CA TYR A 1 -20.78 -23.87 16.79
C TYR A 1 -21.24 -24.88 15.73
N GLN A 2 -22.28 -24.59 14.93
CA GLN A 2 -22.80 -25.52 13.90
C GLN A 2 -21.78 -25.91 12.82
N ASN A 3 -20.83 -25.04 12.51
CA ASN A 3 -19.88 -25.26 11.42
C ASN A 3 -18.72 -26.22 11.80
N ILE A 4 -18.29 -26.25 13.06
CA ILE A 4 -17.20 -27.12 13.51
C ILE A 4 -17.63 -28.59 13.51
N HIS A 5 -18.81 -28.90 14.04
CA HIS A 5 -19.32 -30.27 14.10
C HIS A 5 -19.51 -30.88 12.69
N ALA A 6 -20.06 -30.10 11.75
CA ALA A 6 -20.21 -30.55 10.36
C ALA A 6 -18.85 -30.80 9.70
N ASN A 7 -17.86 -29.94 9.97
CA ASN A 7 -16.49 -30.11 9.48
C ASN A 7 -15.81 -31.35 10.09
N MET A 8 -16.03 -31.64 11.37
CA MET A 8 -15.52 -32.87 12.02
C MET A 8 -16.09 -34.13 11.34
N GLN A 9 -17.40 -34.19 11.15
CA GLN A 9 -18.04 -35.32 10.47
C GLN A 9 -17.51 -35.50 9.04
N LYS A 10 -17.34 -34.40 8.31
CA LYS A 10 -16.75 -34.42 6.96
C LYS A 10 -15.30 -34.95 6.98
N VAL A 11 -14.47 -34.53 7.92
CA VAL A 11 -13.09 -35.00 8.05
C VAL A 11 -13.03 -36.48 8.37
N ILE A 12 -13.90 -36.98 9.26
CA ILE A 12 -14.01 -38.42 9.57
C ILE A 12 -14.38 -39.19 8.31
N ALA A 13 -15.40 -38.74 7.58
CA ALA A 13 -15.92 -39.44 6.41
C ALA A 13 -14.95 -39.40 5.21
N THR A 14 -14.25 -38.27 4.99
CA THR A 14 -13.42 -38.08 3.79
C THR A 14 -11.94 -38.40 4.04
N ARG A 15 -11.53 -38.53 5.27
CA ARG A 15 -10.11 -38.67 5.68
C ARG A 15 -9.19 -37.56 5.20
N THR A 16 -9.75 -36.36 4.95
CA THR A 16 -9.01 -35.20 4.49
C THR A 16 -8.97 -34.11 5.56
N VAL A 17 -7.84 -33.41 5.67
CA VAL A 17 -7.67 -32.27 6.58
C VAL A 17 -8.64 -31.15 6.17
N SER A 18 -9.32 -30.55 7.14
CA SER A 18 -10.16 -29.35 6.93
C SER A 18 -9.62 -28.18 7.73
N ALA A 19 -9.67 -26.98 7.14
CA ALA A 19 -9.42 -25.72 7.82
C ALA A 19 -10.71 -24.88 7.84
N ALA A 20 -10.98 -24.24 8.96
CA ALA A 20 -12.13 -23.35 9.12
C ALA A 20 -11.73 -22.14 9.98
N HIS A 21 -12.24 -20.97 9.62
CA HIS A 21 -12.14 -19.77 10.43
C HIS A 21 -13.48 -19.53 11.13
N HIS A 22 -13.42 -19.05 12.34
CA HIS A 22 -14.60 -18.58 13.07
C HIS A 22 -14.21 -17.44 13.99
N ASP A 23 -15.19 -16.65 14.33
CA ASP A 23 -15.07 -15.56 15.28
C ASP A 23 -16.00 -15.79 16.46
N MET A 24 -15.66 -15.24 17.59
CA MET A 24 -16.47 -15.30 18.80
C MET A 24 -16.18 -14.15 19.74
N ASP A 25 -17.21 -13.72 20.46
CA ASP A 25 -17.05 -12.77 21.55
C ASP A 25 -16.72 -13.53 22.85
N PHE A 26 -15.63 -13.12 23.48
CA PHE A 26 -15.17 -13.66 24.75
C PHE A 26 -14.77 -12.53 25.68
N ASN A 27 -15.36 -12.48 26.88
CA ASN A 27 -15.10 -11.43 27.89
C ASN A 27 -15.24 -9.98 27.37
N GLY A 28 -16.18 -9.75 26.43
CA GLY A 28 -16.39 -8.42 25.85
C GLY A 28 -15.40 -8.03 24.75
N SER A 29 -14.54 -8.95 24.34
CA SER A 29 -13.60 -8.79 23.22
C SER A 29 -13.94 -9.75 22.10
N HIS A 30 -13.79 -9.29 20.87
CA HIS A 30 -14.01 -10.09 19.66
C HIS A 30 -12.72 -10.80 19.28
N HIS A 31 -12.78 -12.12 19.10
CA HIS A 31 -11.62 -12.95 18.77
C HIS A 31 -11.85 -13.74 17.50
N TYR A 32 -10.77 -13.94 16.73
CA TYR A 32 -10.74 -14.73 15.50
C TYR A 32 -9.87 -15.97 15.68
N TYR A 33 -10.39 -17.12 15.26
CA TYR A 33 -9.69 -18.40 15.39
C TYR A 33 -9.62 -19.13 14.05
N GLU A 34 -8.44 -19.72 13.79
CA GLU A 34 -8.24 -20.71 12.74
C GLU A 34 -8.24 -22.09 13.37
N ASN A 35 -9.18 -22.96 12.94
CA ASN A 35 -9.21 -24.36 13.33
C ASN A 35 -8.72 -25.23 12.19
N ARG A 36 -7.80 -26.15 12.49
CA ARG A 36 -7.41 -27.21 11.58
C ARG A 36 -7.80 -28.54 12.19
N ILE A 37 -8.57 -29.33 11.43
CA ILE A 37 -9.12 -30.59 11.85
C ILE A 37 -8.45 -31.69 11.05
N PHE A 38 -7.77 -32.58 11.76
CA PHE A 38 -7.01 -33.71 11.20
C PHE A 38 -7.73 -35.02 11.54
N PRO A 39 -7.90 -35.96 10.59
CA PRO A 39 -8.38 -37.29 10.90
C PRO A 39 -7.29 -38.05 11.67
N LEU A 40 -7.63 -38.59 12.84
CA LEU A 40 -6.71 -39.39 13.64
C LEU A 40 -6.93 -40.88 13.35
N ASP A 41 -8.19 -41.33 13.50
CA ASP A 41 -8.63 -42.68 13.17
C ASP A 41 -10.09 -42.71 12.68
N GLU A 42 -10.79 -43.83 12.81
CA GLU A 42 -12.20 -43.98 12.31
C GLU A 42 -13.21 -43.20 13.13
N GLU A 43 -12.90 -42.86 14.37
CA GLU A 43 -13.80 -42.21 15.31
C GLU A 43 -13.29 -40.86 15.83
N TYR A 44 -12.00 -40.64 15.75
CA TYR A 44 -11.35 -39.46 16.37
C TYR A 44 -10.75 -38.49 15.37
N VAL A 45 -10.82 -37.23 15.73
CA VAL A 45 -10.13 -36.13 15.04
C VAL A 45 -9.28 -35.34 16.02
N LEU A 46 -8.17 -34.81 15.55
CA LEU A 46 -7.38 -33.79 16.24
C LEU A 46 -7.78 -32.42 15.76
N ILE A 47 -8.16 -31.52 16.68
CA ILE A 47 -8.43 -30.13 16.36
C ILE A 47 -7.30 -29.27 16.92
N MET A 48 -6.63 -28.54 16.03
CA MET A 48 -5.70 -27.47 16.40
C MET A 48 -6.43 -26.14 16.24
N CYS A 49 -6.56 -25.40 17.35
CA CYS A 49 -7.14 -24.06 17.37
C CYS A 49 -6.04 -23.03 17.56
N ARG A 50 -5.97 -22.06 16.66
CA ARG A 50 -5.02 -20.95 16.72
C ARG A 50 -5.76 -19.63 16.81
N ASP A 51 -5.44 -18.82 17.81
CA ASP A 51 -5.89 -17.44 17.87
C ASP A 51 -5.14 -16.63 16.79
N ILE A 52 -5.91 -16.00 15.90
CA ILE A 52 -5.41 -15.16 14.80
C ILE A 52 -5.92 -13.72 14.92
N THR A 53 -6.43 -13.33 16.09
CA THR A 53 -7.04 -12.01 16.32
C THR A 53 -6.10 -10.86 15.98
N GLU A 54 -4.87 -10.89 16.47
CA GLU A 54 -3.87 -9.86 16.19
C GLU A 54 -3.55 -9.77 14.69
N ARG A 55 -3.40 -10.93 14.02
CA ARG A 55 -3.14 -10.98 12.58
C ARG A 55 -4.29 -10.36 11.77
N VAL A 56 -5.54 -10.69 12.13
CA VAL A 56 -6.73 -10.14 11.46
C VAL A 56 -6.84 -8.64 11.72
N ALA A 57 -6.62 -8.18 12.97
CA ALA A 57 -6.66 -6.77 13.31
C ALA A 57 -5.59 -5.96 12.52
N THR A 58 -4.36 -6.46 12.46
CA THR A 58 -3.29 -5.83 11.67
C THR A 58 -3.65 -5.77 10.18
N GLN A 59 -4.17 -6.85 9.63
CA GLN A 59 -4.60 -6.89 8.22
C GLN A 59 -5.72 -5.88 7.95
N GLN A 60 -6.72 -5.79 8.82
CA GLN A 60 -7.82 -4.83 8.70
C GLN A 60 -7.32 -3.38 8.79
N GLN A 61 -6.39 -3.08 9.69
CA GLN A 61 -5.78 -1.76 9.78
C GLN A 61 -5.04 -1.38 8.49
N LEU A 62 -4.27 -2.31 7.91
CA LEU A 62 -3.58 -2.08 6.64
C LEU A 62 -4.57 -1.82 5.49
N GLU A 63 -5.69 -2.56 5.43
CA GLU A 63 -6.73 -2.37 4.41
C GLU A 63 -7.43 -1.01 4.56
N ILE A 64 -7.75 -0.60 5.78
CA ILE A 64 -8.31 0.73 6.07
C ILE A 64 -7.31 1.81 5.63
N PHE A 65 -6.04 1.68 6.02
CA PHE A 65 -5.01 2.66 5.67
C PHE A 65 -4.85 2.78 4.16
N LYS A 66 -4.76 1.66 3.46
CA LYS A 66 -4.73 1.64 1.99
C LYS A 66 -5.97 2.31 1.38
N SER A 67 -7.16 1.99 1.88
CA SER A 67 -8.41 2.60 1.40
C SER A 67 -8.44 4.13 1.61
N VAL A 68 -7.85 4.63 2.69
CA VAL A 68 -7.72 6.07 2.94
C VAL A 68 -6.76 6.69 1.93
N LEU A 69 -5.58 6.12 1.75
CA LEU A 69 -4.59 6.61 0.79
C LEU A 69 -5.11 6.62 -0.66
N ASP A 70 -5.93 5.63 -1.03
CA ASP A 70 -6.55 5.55 -2.36
C ASP A 70 -7.68 6.58 -2.59
N LYS A 71 -8.19 7.21 -1.52
CA LYS A 71 -9.21 8.27 -1.59
C LYS A 71 -8.63 9.68 -1.53
N VAL A 72 -7.34 9.81 -1.20
CA VAL A 72 -6.64 11.10 -1.23
C VAL A 72 -6.51 11.55 -2.68
N SER A 73 -6.82 12.82 -2.95
CA SER A 73 -6.70 13.44 -4.29
C SER A 73 -5.25 13.73 -4.70
N ASP A 74 -4.33 13.70 -3.74
CA ASP A 74 -2.91 13.86 -4.02
C ASP A 74 -2.31 12.54 -4.51
N SER A 75 -1.40 12.61 -5.48
CA SER A 75 -0.65 11.45 -5.95
C SER A 75 0.44 11.10 -4.95
N ILE A 76 0.43 9.85 -4.45
CA ILE A 76 1.38 9.34 -3.45
C ILE A 76 2.20 8.21 -4.05
N LEU A 77 3.52 8.32 -3.94
CA LEU A 77 4.49 7.33 -4.39
C LEU A 77 5.54 7.11 -3.30
N ALA A 78 5.94 5.85 -3.07
CA ALA A 78 7.12 5.50 -2.30
C ALA A 78 8.07 4.64 -3.14
N VAL A 79 9.35 4.95 -3.05
CA VAL A 79 10.42 4.23 -3.73
C VAL A 79 11.57 3.94 -2.76
N SER A 80 12.28 2.86 -2.99
CA SER A 80 13.53 2.56 -2.28
C SER A 80 14.69 3.42 -2.84
N SER A 81 15.80 3.47 -2.12
CA SER A 81 16.98 4.26 -2.52
C SER A 81 17.52 3.90 -3.89
N ASP A 82 17.35 2.65 -4.35
CA ASP A 82 17.72 2.20 -5.69
C ASP A 82 16.68 2.56 -6.77
N GLY A 83 15.63 3.30 -6.41
CA GLY A 83 14.56 3.75 -7.29
C GLY A 83 13.46 2.72 -7.56
N THR A 84 13.44 1.58 -6.85
CA THR A 84 12.36 0.58 -7.02
C THR A 84 11.05 1.09 -6.42
N LEU A 85 9.94 0.95 -7.17
CA LEU A 85 8.61 1.28 -6.68
C LEU A 85 8.20 0.32 -5.57
N VAL A 86 7.92 0.87 -4.38
CA VAL A 86 7.43 0.13 -3.22
C VAL A 86 5.92 0.32 -3.05
N TYR A 87 5.45 1.55 -3.27
CA TYR A 87 4.03 1.88 -3.15
C TYR A 87 3.63 2.99 -4.14
N ALA A 88 2.42 2.92 -4.64
CA ALA A 88 1.75 4.02 -5.32
C ALA A 88 0.24 3.94 -5.03
N ASN A 89 -0.39 5.08 -4.71
CA ASN A 89 -1.84 5.11 -4.53
C ASN A 89 -2.56 5.14 -5.89
N LYS A 90 -3.87 4.94 -5.84
CA LYS A 90 -4.73 4.90 -7.03
C LYS A 90 -4.60 6.19 -7.86
N GLN A 91 -4.56 7.35 -7.21
CA GLN A 91 -4.43 8.66 -7.86
C GLN A 91 -3.14 8.75 -8.69
N PHE A 92 -2.00 8.32 -8.13
CA PHE A 92 -0.74 8.29 -8.85
C PHE A 92 -0.82 7.38 -10.09
N MET A 93 -1.36 6.17 -9.93
CA MET A 93 -1.48 5.21 -11.03
C MET A 93 -2.35 5.75 -12.18
N GLU A 94 -3.47 6.38 -11.86
CA GLU A 94 -4.37 6.99 -12.86
C GLU A 94 -3.74 8.20 -13.56
N GLU A 95 -3.06 9.06 -12.81
CA GLU A 95 -2.46 10.28 -13.33
C GLU A 95 -1.29 10.01 -14.27
N TYR A 96 -0.41 9.09 -13.88
CA TYR A 96 0.81 8.78 -14.63
C TYR A 96 0.65 7.58 -15.58
N GLY A 97 -0.52 6.94 -15.61
CA GLY A 97 -0.81 5.79 -16.48
C GLY A 97 0.03 4.56 -16.15
N VAL A 98 0.32 4.36 -14.87
CA VAL A 98 1.15 3.27 -14.37
C VAL A 98 0.27 2.08 -14.03
N THR A 99 0.65 0.90 -14.47
CA THR A 99 0.04 -0.37 -14.04
C THR A 99 0.80 -0.93 -12.84
N GLN A 100 0.08 -1.66 -11.98
CA GLN A 100 0.58 -2.20 -10.71
C GLN A 100 1.71 -3.23 -10.91
N GLN A 101 2.95 -2.78 -11.06
CA GLN A 101 4.15 -3.63 -11.06
C GLN A 101 5.09 -3.21 -9.91
N MET A 102 4.54 -3.24 -8.67
CA MET A 102 5.32 -2.95 -7.48
C MET A 102 6.46 -3.96 -7.30
N GLY A 103 7.61 -3.47 -6.83
CA GLY A 103 8.79 -4.28 -6.53
C GLY A 103 9.71 -4.59 -7.72
N THR A 104 9.30 -4.31 -8.97
CA THR A 104 10.13 -4.54 -10.16
C THR A 104 10.33 -3.29 -11.02
N GLN A 105 9.39 -2.36 -10.99
CA GLN A 105 9.44 -1.14 -11.78
C GLN A 105 10.29 -0.08 -11.09
N LYS A 106 11.06 0.66 -11.86
CA LYS A 106 11.90 1.75 -11.38
C LYS A 106 11.24 3.11 -11.62
N ILE A 107 11.51 4.08 -10.73
CA ILE A 107 10.97 5.44 -10.86
C ILE A 107 11.38 6.12 -12.17
N TYR A 108 12.55 5.83 -12.68
CA TYR A 108 13.05 6.41 -13.93
C TYR A 108 12.45 5.77 -15.19
N ASP A 109 11.70 4.65 -15.05
CA ASP A 109 10.88 4.07 -16.12
C ASP A 109 9.51 4.75 -16.23
N LEU A 110 9.16 5.61 -15.24
CA LEU A 110 7.90 6.32 -15.21
C LEU A 110 7.95 7.63 -16.01
N PRO A 111 6.80 8.14 -16.47
CA PRO A 111 6.71 9.43 -17.15
C PRO A 111 6.82 10.61 -16.18
N VAL A 112 7.80 10.57 -15.27
CA VAL A 112 8.13 11.62 -14.30
C VAL A 112 9.41 12.36 -14.71
N SER A 113 9.78 13.42 -13.99
CA SER A 113 10.97 14.22 -14.32
C SER A 113 12.31 13.48 -14.15
N MET A 114 12.32 12.40 -13.37
CA MET A 114 13.53 11.60 -13.07
C MET A 114 13.66 10.41 -14.03
N ARG A 115 13.84 10.69 -15.32
CA ARG A 115 13.77 9.67 -16.39
C ARG A 115 15.07 8.88 -16.62
N THR A 116 16.10 9.09 -15.81
CA THR A 116 17.35 8.33 -15.89
C THR A 116 17.86 8.01 -14.48
N PRO A 117 18.67 6.95 -14.32
CA PRO A 117 19.28 6.62 -13.04
C PRO A 117 20.10 7.80 -12.46
N GLU A 118 20.82 8.55 -13.29
CA GLU A 118 21.65 9.66 -12.85
C GLU A 118 20.80 10.82 -12.30
N LEU A 119 19.64 11.09 -12.91
CA LEU A 119 18.68 12.08 -12.41
C LEU A 119 18.05 11.63 -11.09
N TRP A 120 17.81 10.34 -10.92
CA TRP A 120 17.37 9.78 -9.67
C TRP A 120 18.40 9.93 -8.57
N GLU A 121 19.66 9.56 -8.83
CA GLU A 121 20.77 9.69 -7.88
C GLU A 121 20.97 11.15 -7.45
N ALA A 122 20.94 12.08 -8.41
CA ALA A 122 21.01 13.51 -8.13
C ALA A 122 19.85 13.97 -7.23
N LYS A 123 18.62 13.53 -7.51
CA LYS A 123 17.45 13.84 -6.69
C LYS A 123 17.55 13.26 -5.28
N LEU A 124 18.00 12.01 -5.16
CA LEU A 124 18.21 11.36 -3.86
C LEU A 124 19.26 12.10 -3.02
N LYS A 125 20.33 12.56 -3.66
CA LYS A 125 21.34 13.40 -3.00
C LYS A 125 20.71 14.69 -2.50
N ASP A 126 19.94 15.42 -3.35
CA ASP A 126 19.25 16.65 -2.95
C ASP A 126 18.35 16.42 -1.72
N ILE A 127 17.61 15.29 -1.68
CA ILE A 127 16.74 14.95 -0.56
C ILE A 127 17.54 14.77 0.73
N ARG A 128 18.66 14.05 0.66
CA ARG A 128 19.54 13.81 1.81
C ARG A 128 20.22 15.09 2.29
N ASP A 129 20.72 15.91 1.37
CA ASP A 129 21.39 17.18 1.67
C ASP A 129 20.43 18.20 2.31
N ASN A 130 19.12 18.11 2.03
CA ASN A 130 18.07 18.92 2.65
C ASN A 130 17.48 18.30 3.93
N GLY A 131 18.20 17.37 4.58
CA GLY A 131 17.75 16.75 5.83
C GLY A 131 16.60 15.76 5.69
N GLY A 132 16.45 15.15 4.51
CA GLY A 132 15.47 14.11 4.24
C GLY A 132 14.05 14.62 3.93
N SER A 133 13.84 15.94 3.87
CA SER A 133 12.51 16.51 3.57
C SER A 133 12.63 17.85 2.87
N PHE A 134 12.03 18.01 1.70
CA PHE A 134 11.89 19.31 1.05
C PHE A 134 10.72 19.31 0.05
N SER A 135 10.30 20.52 -0.34
CA SER A 135 9.23 20.68 -1.31
C SER A 135 9.67 21.55 -2.49
N TYR A 136 9.21 21.20 -3.68
CA TYR A 136 9.49 21.94 -4.91
C TYR A 136 8.29 21.95 -5.84
N ARG A 137 8.31 22.82 -6.84
CA ARG A 137 7.30 22.84 -7.91
C ARG A 137 7.88 22.21 -9.17
N ALA A 138 7.06 21.39 -9.82
CA ALA A 138 7.39 20.77 -11.09
C ALA A 138 6.29 21.03 -12.11
N ALA A 139 6.68 21.32 -13.36
CA ALA A 139 5.75 21.33 -14.47
C ALA A 139 5.56 19.89 -14.97
N TYR A 140 4.32 19.52 -15.23
CA TYR A 140 3.94 18.21 -15.71
C TYR A 140 2.93 18.30 -16.84
N VAL A 141 3.08 17.46 -17.85
CA VAL A 141 2.10 17.30 -18.93
C VAL A 141 1.50 15.91 -18.82
N ARG A 142 0.21 15.84 -18.51
CA ARG A 142 -0.49 14.56 -18.43
C ARG A 142 -0.56 13.94 -19.83
N LYS A 143 -0.39 12.62 -19.91
CA LYS A 143 -0.48 11.89 -21.18
C LYS A 143 -1.85 12.14 -21.84
N GLY A 144 -1.84 12.70 -23.05
CA GLY A 144 -3.04 13.05 -23.81
C GLY A 144 -3.58 14.47 -23.56
N GLU A 145 -2.92 15.29 -22.72
CA GLU A 145 -3.23 16.71 -22.51
C GLU A 145 -2.14 17.58 -23.16
N GLU A 146 -2.55 18.73 -23.70
CA GLU A 146 -1.62 19.72 -24.28
C GLU A 146 -1.14 20.77 -23.27
N LYS A 147 -1.83 20.85 -22.11
CA LYS A 147 -1.59 21.91 -21.11
C LYS A 147 -0.62 21.43 -20.03
N ASN A 148 0.35 22.28 -19.72
CA ASN A 148 1.19 22.14 -18.56
C ASN A 148 0.36 22.28 -17.27
N ARG A 149 0.52 21.33 -16.36
CA ARG A 149 0.06 21.40 -14.99
C ARG A 149 1.23 21.80 -14.08
N VAL A 150 0.92 22.42 -12.98
CA VAL A 150 1.92 22.75 -11.95
C VAL A 150 1.64 21.92 -10.71
N HIS A 151 2.60 21.09 -10.38
CA HIS A 151 2.55 20.22 -9.20
C HIS A 151 3.43 20.79 -8.07
N GLN A 152 2.89 20.81 -6.87
CA GLN A 152 3.67 20.93 -5.64
C GLN A 152 4.06 19.51 -5.21
N VAL A 153 5.35 19.25 -5.16
CA VAL A 153 5.90 17.95 -4.75
C VAL A 153 6.55 18.11 -3.39
N SER A 154 6.12 17.31 -2.42
CA SER A 154 6.75 17.21 -1.10
C SER A 154 7.40 15.83 -0.97
N THR A 155 8.66 15.80 -0.54
CA THR A 155 9.43 14.57 -0.39
C THR A 155 9.78 14.34 1.07
N TYR A 156 9.76 13.07 1.48
CA TYR A 156 10.13 12.64 2.82
C TYR A 156 10.94 11.36 2.73
N LEU A 157 12.07 11.33 3.43
CA LEU A 157 12.91 10.16 3.58
C LEU A 157 12.60 9.52 4.93
N THR A 158 12.28 8.23 4.90
CA THR A 158 12.08 7.42 6.11
C THR A 158 13.04 6.25 6.08
N GLN A 159 13.47 5.82 7.26
CA GLN A 159 14.30 4.63 7.45
C GLN A 159 13.48 3.62 8.23
N GLU A 160 13.25 2.45 7.65
CA GLU A 160 12.62 1.31 8.33
C GLU A 160 13.56 0.12 8.25
N ASP A 161 14.02 -0.36 9.40
CA ASP A 161 15.08 -1.36 9.50
C ASP A 161 16.30 -0.95 8.65
N ASP A 162 16.71 -1.79 7.71
CA ASP A 162 17.80 -1.52 6.77
C ASP A 162 17.34 -0.91 5.44
N THR A 163 16.06 -0.55 5.33
CA THR A 163 15.47 -0.05 4.07
C THR A 163 15.18 1.44 4.17
N GLU A 164 15.80 2.21 3.26
CA GLU A 164 15.54 3.63 3.08
C GLU A 164 14.41 3.81 2.06
N LEU A 165 13.33 4.49 2.46
CA LEU A 165 12.18 4.79 1.61
C LEU A 165 12.04 6.28 1.39
N ILE A 166 11.83 6.65 0.15
CA ILE A 166 11.58 8.03 -0.28
C ILE A 166 10.12 8.16 -0.69
N TRP A 167 9.39 8.99 0.03
CA TRP A 167 7.99 9.30 -0.23
C TRP A 167 7.85 10.57 -1.04
N PHE A 168 6.97 10.57 -2.02
CA PHE A 168 6.55 11.71 -2.82
C PHE A 168 5.06 11.92 -2.65
N PHE A 169 4.68 13.12 -2.22
CA PHE A 169 3.31 13.60 -2.17
C PHE A 169 3.19 14.71 -3.20
N THR A 170 2.37 14.50 -4.20
CA THR A 170 2.25 15.40 -5.35
C THR A 170 0.84 15.93 -5.44
N GLN A 171 0.69 17.25 -5.30
CA GLN A 171 -0.57 17.95 -5.40
C GLN A 171 -0.62 18.80 -6.68
N ASP A 172 -1.68 18.70 -7.47
CA ASP A 172 -1.93 19.61 -8.58
C ASP A 172 -2.41 20.97 -8.02
N ILE A 173 -1.58 21.99 -8.20
CA ILE A 173 -1.87 23.35 -7.74
C ILE A 173 -2.15 24.31 -8.91
N THR A 174 -2.41 23.79 -10.11
CA THR A 174 -2.61 24.57 -11.33
C THR A 174 -3.71 25.61 -11.17
N ASP A 175 -4.87 25.22 -10.65
CA ASP A 175 -6.00 26.14 -10.48
C ASP A 175 -5.79 27.12 -9.33
N VAL A 176 -5.02 26.74 -8.31
CA VAL A 176 -4.64 27.65 -7.22
C VAL A 176 -3.76 28.78 -7.75
N ILE A 177 -2.81 28.43 -8.62
CA ILE A 177 -1.92 29.43 -9.23
C ILE A 177 -2.70 30.36 -10.17
N LYS A 178 -3.55 29.82 -11.05
CA LYS A 178 -4.38 30.62 -11.96
C LYS A 178 -5.26 31.63 -11.21
N LYS A 179 -5.99 31.18 -10.20
CA LYS A 179 -6.84 32.06 -9.38
C LYS A 179 -6.04 33.14 -8.67
N ARG A 180 -4.84 32.81 -8.18
CA ARG A 180 -3.96 33.81 -7.55
C ARG A 180 -3.50 34.87 -8.55
N ASP A 181 -3.17 34.46 -9.77
CA ASP A 181 -2.67 35.38 -10.78
C ASP A 181 -3.81 36.29 -11.32
N GLU A 182 -5.03 35.76 -11.49
CA GLU A 182 -6.27 36.53 -11.79
C GLU A 182 -6.62 37.57 -10.72
N LEU A 183 -6.29 37.33 -9.45
CA LEU A 183 -6.53 38.30 -8.36
C LEU A 183 -5.46 39.42 -8.26
N ARG A 184 -4.37 39.31 -9.04
CA ARG A 184 -3.27 40.28 -9.05
C ARG A 184 -3.33 41.25 -10.23
N GLU A 185 -4.17 40.94 -11.22
CA GLU A 185 -4.55 41.85 -12.33
C GLU A 185 -5.73 42.77 -11.94
#